data_8a19514fa1bf5e776d585bee5f2c47a2
#
_entry.id   8a19514fa1bf5e776d585bee5f2c47a2
#
_cell.length_a   1.000
_cell.length_b   1.000
_cell.length_c   1.000
_cell.angle_alpha   90.00
_cell.angle_beta   90.00
_cell.angle_gamma   90.00
#
_symmetry.space_group_name_H-M   'P 1'
#
loop_
_entity.id
_entity.type
_entity.pdbx_description
1 polymer ?
#
loop_
_entity_poly.entity_id
_entity_poly.type
_entity_poly.pdbx_seq_one_letter_code
_entity_poly.pdbx_strand_id
1 'polypeptide(L)'
;GPTVGDKIRLANTDLYVQIEKDLRVYGDEVVYGGGKTLRDGMGLANTVTGAGGSLDLVITNVTVIDPIQGVIKADVGIKDGKIAGLGKAGNPNTMQGVSPDLVTGPSTDAISGEHLILTAAGIDGHVHFISPQQAYNCLSNGITTLIGGGVGPTDGTNGTTITSGRWNMEMMLQAIEGLPINVGLLGKGNSSVQATLEEQIMAGAMGFKVHEDWGTTCAALRAALTCADRYDVQVAIHTDTLNEGGFVEDSIAALDGQIGRAHV
;
A
#
# COMPACT_ATOMS: atom_id res chain seq x y z
N GLY A 1 11.64 16.49 -21.60
CA GLY A 1 11.77 16.34 -20.15
C GLY A 1 13.15 15.83 -19.76
N PRO A 2 13.42 15.66 -18.46
CA PRO A 2 14.72 15.17 -18.01
C PRO A 2 15.00 13.74 -18.48
N THR A 3 16.28 13.42 -18.74
CA THR A 3 16.75 12.11 -19.17
C THR A 3 17.98 11.69 -18.35
N VAL A 4 18.64 10.60 -18.73
CA VAL A 4 19.78 10.03 -18.00
C VAL A 4 20.86 11.07 -17.72
N GLY A 5 21.28 11.17 -16.46
CA GLY A 5 22.27 12.12 -15.98
C GLY A 5 21.68 13.45 -15.47
N ASP A 6 20.47 13.79 -15.84
CA ASP A 6 19.80 15.01 -15.36
C ASP A 6 19.41 14.87 -13.89
N LYS A 7 19.46 15.99 -13.17
CA LYS A 7 19.09 16.06 -11.75
C LYS A 7 17.72 16.69 -11.58
N ILE A 8 16.89 16.06 -10.76
CA ILE A 8 15.56 16.53 -10.42
C ILE A 8 15.52 16.87 -8.93
N ARG A 9 15.00 18.05 -8.61
CA ARG A 9 14.74 18.45 -7.24
C ARG A 9 13.48 17.75 -6.72
N LEU A 10 13.56 17.21 -5.52
CA LEU A 10 12.42 16.57 -4.86
C LEU A 10 11.54 17.62 -4.16
N ALA A 11 10.47 18.02 -4.82
CA ALA A 11 9.52 19.03 -4.34
C ALA A 11 10.23 20.31 -3.84
N ASN A 12 9.86 20.81 -2.68
CA ASN A 12 10.45 22.01 -2.05
C ASN A 12 11.61 21.69 -1.08
N THR A 13 12.23 20.53 -1.22
CA THR A 13 13.40 20.14 -0.41
C THR A 13 14.71 20.55 -1.07
N ASP A 14 15.82 20.41 -0.36
CA ASP A 14 17.18 20.59 -0.92
C ASP A 14 17.75 19.26 -1.44
N LEU A 15 16.92 18.25 -1.57
CA LEU A 15 17.30 16.94 -2.10
C LEU A 15 17.15 16.91 -3.62
N TYR A 16 18.14 16.33 -4.28
CA TYR A 16 18.15 16.09 -5.71
C TYR A 16 18.39 14.61 -5.97
N VAL A 17 17.66 14.05 -6.91
CA VAL A 17 17.91 12.72 -7.47
C VAL A 17 18.43 12.87 -8.90
N GLN A 18 19.27 11.94 -9.33
CA GLN A 18 19.75 11.86 -10.70
C GLN A 18 19.06 10.72 -11.42
N ILE A 19 18.60 10.96 -12.64
CA ILE A 19 18.01 9.92 -13.48
C ILE A 19 19.09 8.93 -13.90
N GLU A 20 18.90 7.67 -13.57
CA GLU A 20 19.84 6.58 -13.86
C GLU A 20 19.50 5.87 -15.16
N LYS A 21 18.22 5.79 -15.50
CA LYS A 21 17.72 5.15 -16.72
C LYS A 21 16.57 5.94 -17.32
N ASP A 22 16.47 5.89 -18.65
CA ASP A 22 15.30 6.38 -19.38
C ASP A 22 14.78 5.21 -20.23
N LEU A 23 13.59 4.72 -19.89
CA LEU A 23 12.96 3.58 -20.57
C LEU A 23 12.11 4.00 -21.77
N ARG A 24 12.01 5.32 -22.01
CA ARG A 24 11.34 5.85 -23.19
C ARG A 24 12.34 5.98 -24.35
N VAL A 25 11.83 6.31 -25.50
CA VAL A 25 12.64 6.81 -26.62
C VAL A 25 12.56 8.34 -26.57
N TYR A 26 13.64 8.99 -26.20
CA TYR A 26 13.69 10.44 -26.09
C TYR A 26 13.32 11.12 -27.40
N GLY A 27 12.35 12.03 -27.34
CA GLY A 27 11.81 12.71 -28.52
C GLY A 27 10.64 11.99 -29.20
N ASP A 28 10.31 10.76 -28.80
CA ASP A 28 9.19 9.98 -29.32
C ASP A 28 8.31 9.47 -28.15
N GLU A 29 8.09 10.33 -27.15
CA GLU A 29 7.27 10.02 -26.01
C GLU A 29 5.79 10.21 -26.30
N VAL A 30 4.94 9.44 -25.64
CA VAL A 30 3.51 9.75 -25.54
C VAL A 30 3.37 11.02 -24.67
N VAL A 31 3.00 12.12 -25.30
CA VAL A 31 2.84 13.41 -24.64
C VAL A 31 1.39 13.72 -24.41
N TYR A 32 1.02 14.03 -23.18
CA TYR A 32 -0.34 14.43 -22.81
C TYR A 32 -0.54 15.95 -22.89
N GLY A 33 -1.75 16.38 -23.20
CA GLY A 33 -2.15 17.77 -23.22
C GLY A 33 -2.15 18.41 -24.61
N GLY A 34 -2.85 19.53 -24.76
CA GLY A 34 -3.01 20.23 -26.01
C GLY A 34 -3.62 19.41 -27.15
N GLY A 35 -4.37 18.37 -26.81
CA GLY A 35 -4.97 17.44 -27.77
C GLY A 35 -3.94 16.58 -28.53
N LYS A 36 -2.76 16.32 -27.99
CA LYS A 36 -1.67 15.60 -28.67
C LYS A 36 -1.59 14.11 -28.31
N THR A 37 -2.13 13.72 -27.18
CA THR A 37 -2.02 12.36 -26.66
C THR A 37 -3.08 11.46 -27.25
N LEU A 38 -2.79 10.18 -27.33
CA LEU A 38 -3.75 9.11 -27.63
C LEU A 38 -4.65 9.40 -28.84
N ARG A 39 -4.01 9.78 -29.96
CA ARG A 39 -4.71 9.94 -31.25
C ARG A 39 -4.28 8.87 -32.21
N ASP A 40 -5.18 8.52 -33.16
CA ASP A 40 -4.84 7.71 -34.32
C ASP A 40 -3.67 8.32 -35.10
N GLY A 41 -2.76 7.45 -35.53
CA GLY A 41 -1.54 7.88 -36.19
C GLY A 41 -0.47 8.42 -35.25
N MET A 42 -0.72 8.42 -33.94
CA MET A 42 0.22 8.79 -32.87
C MET A 42 0.28 7.69 -31.82
N GLY A 43 -0.04 8.03 -30.57
CA GLY A 43 0.00 7.09 -29.44
C GLY A 43 -1.18 6.11 -29.34
N LEU A 44 -2.26 6.29 -30.10
CA LEU A 44 -3.45 5.45 -30.01
C LEU A 44 -3.38 4.28 -31.01
N ALA A 45 -3.41 3.07 -30.51
CA ALA A 45 -3.62 1.86 -31.30
C ALA A 45 -5.12 1.56 -31.41
N ASN A 46 -5.77 2.12 -32.41
CA ASN A 46 -7.23 2.14 -32.53
C ASN A 46 -7.89 0.76 -32.73
N THR A 47 -7.13 -0.25 -33.01
CA THR A 47 -7.61 -1.63 -33.20
C THR A 47 -7.40 -2.50 -31.95
N VAL A 48 -6.72 -1.99 -30.91
CA VAL A 48 -6.44 -2.74 -29.67
C VAL A 48 -7.41 -2.31 -28.58
N THR A 49 -8.42 -3.13 -28.35
CA THR A 49 -9.41 -2.90 -27.29
C THR A 49 -8.90 -3.32 -25.92
N GLY A 50 -9.59 -2.93 -24.86
CA GLY A 50 -9.28 -3.40 -23.48
C GLY A 50 -9.25 -4.92 -23.37
N ALA A 51 -10.22 -5.64 -23.98
CA ALA A 51 -10.20 -7.09 -24.06
C ALA A 51 -9.06 -7.64 -24.94
N GLY A 52 -8.59 -6.85 -25.88
CA GLY A 52 -7.45 -7.18 -26.75
C GLY A 52 -6.08 -6.84 -26.15
N GLY A 53 -6.03 -6.37 -24.90
CA GLY A 53 -4.78 -6.15 -24.16
C GLY A 53 -4.33 -4.70 -24.07
N SER A 54 -5.10 -3.70 -24.52
CA SER A 54 -4.74 -2.31 -24.25
C SER A 54 -4.87 -1.99 -22.76
N LEU A 55 -4.04 -1.04 -22.32
CA LEU A 55 -4.07 -0.54 -20.96
C LEU A 55 -5.44 0.07 -20.59
N ASP A 56 -5.78 0.00 -19.31
CA ASP A 56 -6.92 0.74 -18.75
C ASP A 56 -6.50 2.18 -18.42
N LEU A 57 -5.28 2.36 -17.93
CA LEU A 57 -4.70 3.66 -17.59
C LEU A 57 -3.21 3.67 -17.90
N VAL A 58 -2.72 4.80 -18.40
CA VAL A 58 -1.29 5.07 -18.53
C VAL A 58 -0.92 6.36 -17.81
N ILE A 59 0.19 6.34 -17.06
CA ILE A 59 0.84 7.53 -16.51
C ILE A 59 2.06 7.79 -17.37
N THR A 60 2.03 8.89 -18.14
CA THR A 60 3.07 9.16 -19.13
C THR A 60 4.21 10.02 -18.57
N ASN A 61 5.42 9.78 -19.03
CA ASN A 61 6.60 10.66 -18.76
C ASN A 61 6.89 10.90 -17.28
N VAL A 62 6.60 9.99 -16.40
CA VAL A 62 6.79 10.16 -14.97
C VAL A 62 8.23 9.83 -14.55
N THR A 63 8.73 10.50 -13.52
CA THR A 63 9.94 10.08 -12.83
C THR A 63 9.56 9.08 -11.75
N VAL A 64 10.00 7.85 -11.90
CA VAL A 64 9.76 6.78 -10.92
C VAL A 64 10.98 6.68 -10.00
N ILE A 65 10.74 6.65 -8.69
CA ILE A 65 11.76 6.35 -7.69
C ILE A 65 11.38 5.00 -7.07
N ASP A 66 12.18 4.00 -7.38
CA ASP A 66 11.94 2.61 -6.96
C ASP A 66 13.21 2.03 -6.34
N PRO A 67 13.13 1.34 -5.18
CA PRO A 67 14.30 0.85 -4.47
C PRO A 67 15.07 -0.25 -5.22
N ILE A 68 14.44 -0.91 -6.18
CA ILE A 68 15.04 -1.99 -6.99
C ILE A 68 15.49 -1.47 -8.35
N GLN A 69 14.64 -0.69 -9.01
CA GLN A 69 14.89 -0.18 -10.36
C GLN A 69 15.81 1.04 -10.37
N GLY A 70 15.81 1.82 -9.29
CA GLY A 70 16.51 3.10 -9.19
C GLY A 70 15.62 4.29 -9.57
N VAL A 71 16.23 5.37 -9.96
CA VAL A 71 15.55 6.60 -10.42
C VAL A 71 15.43 6.56 -11.93
N ILE A 72 14.22 6.34 -12.43
CA ILE A 72 14.00 6.10 -13.86
C ILE A 72 12.95 7.04 -14.46
N LYS A 73 13.09 7.34 -15.73
CA LYS A 73 12.02 7.94 -16.54
C LYS A 73 11.29 6.84 -17.28
N ALA A 74 9.97 6.79 -17.15
CA ALA A 74 9.16 5.79 -17.79
C ALA A 74 7.71 6.26 -17.98
N ASP A 75 6.98 5.53 -18.81
CA ASP A 75 5.54 5.45 -18.73
C ASP A 75 5.19 4.26 -17.84
N VAL A 76 4.09 4.38 -17.10
CA VAL A 76 3.59 3.31 -16.20
C VAL A 76 2.20 2.92 -16.66
N GLY A 77 2.05 1.66 -17.04
CA GLY A 77 0.78 1.11 -17.47
C GLY A 77 0.04 0.40 -16.35
N ILE A 78 -1.27 0.58 -16.33
CA ILE A 78 -2.17 -0.09 -15.40
C ILE A 78 -3.20 -0.87 -16.20
N LYS A 79 -3.38 -2.14 -15.82
CA LYS A 79 -4.36 -3.06 -16.40
C LYS A 79 -5.00 -3.90 -15.29
N ASP A 80 -6.32 -4.01 -15.31
CA ASP A 80 -7.09 -4.81 -14.34
C ASP A 80 -6.72 -4.49 -12.87
N GLY A 81 -6.53 -3.18 -12.56
CA GLY A 81 -6.17 -2.71 -11.23
C GLY A 81 -4.75 -3.02 -10.79
N LYS A 82 -3.86 -3.47 -11.70
CA LYS A 82 -2.47 -3.82 -11.42
C LYS A 82 -1.52 -3.03 -12.31
N ILE A 83 -0.28 -2.85 -11.84
CA ILE A 83 0.80 -2.32 -12.66
C ILE A 83 1.14 -3.38 -13.73
N ALA A 84 0.87 -3.05 -14.99
CA ALA A 84 1.19 -3.92 -16.13
C ALA A 84 2.69 -3.87 -16.46
N GLY A 85 3.31 -2.69 -16.32
CA GLY A 85 4.73 -2.53 -16.57
C GLY A 85 5.19 -1.09 -16.48
N LEU A 86 6.52 -0.94 -16.57
CA LEU A 86 7.23 0.32 -16.71
C LEU A 86 8.04 0.28 -17.98
N GLY A 87 7.94 1.30 -18.82
CA GLY A 87 8.64 1.31 -20.12
C GLY A 87 8.22 2.46 -20.99
N LYS A 88 8.11 2.22 -22.28
CA LYS A 88 7.51 3.13 -23.23
C LYS A 88 6.11 2.64 -23.61
N ALA A 89 5.11 3.45 -23.31
CA ALA A 89 3.73 3.19 -23.75
C ALA A 89 3.46 3.81 -25.13
N GLY A 90 2.40 3.36 -25.80
CA GLY A 90 1.93 3.98 -27.04
C GLY A 90 1.37 3.00 -28.05
N ASN A 91 1.47 3.39 -29.31
CA ASN A 91 1.02 2.62 -30.45
C ASN A 91 2.23 1.98 -31.19
N PRO A 92 2.40 0.67 -31.14
CA PRO A 92 3.54 0.02 -31.78
C PRO A 92 3.54 0.14 -33.31
N ASN A 93 2.42 0.53 -33.92
CA ASN A 93 2.36 0.73 -35.38
C ASN A 93 2.92 2.08 -35.85
N THR A 94 3.04 3.05 -34.95
CA THR A 94 3.47 4.41 -35.27
C THR A 94 4.67 4.88 -34.45
N MET A 95 4.99 4.16 -33.35
CA MET A 95 6.06 4.52 -32.43
C MET A 95 7.02 3.37 -32.26
N GLN A 96 8.32 3.68 -32.23
CA GLN A 96 9.37 2.67 -32.01
C GLN A 96 9.53 2.35 -30.52
N GLY A 97 9.87 1.11 -30.20
CA GLY A 97 10.26 0.71 -28.85
C GLY A 97 9.11 0.67 -27.84
N VAL A 98 7.86 0.65 -28.30
CA VAL A 98 6.72 0.46 -27.40
C VAL A 98 6.81 -0.90 -26.73
N SER A 99 6.71 -0.89 -25.40
CA SER A 99 6.73 -2.12 -24.60
C SER A 99 5.47 -2.95 -24.87
N PRO A 100 5.57 -4.28 -25.06
CA PRO A 100 4.43 -5.11 -25.45
C PRO A 100 3.21 -4.99 -24.52
N ASP A 101 3.46 -4.82 -23.22
CA ASP A 101 2.40 -4.73 -22.20
C ASP A 101 1.92 -3.29 -21.97
N LEU A 102 2.42 -2.32 -22.75
CA LEU A 102 2.11 -0.88 -22.58
C LEU A 102 1.43 -0.27 -23.80
N VAL A 103 0.64 -1.08 -24.51
CA VAL A 103 -0.13 -0.60 -25.66
C VAL A 103 -1.32 0.23 -25.20
N THR A 104 -1.43 1.45 -25.72
CA THR A 104 -2.56 2.36 -25.43
C THR A 104 -3.61 2.24 -26.54
N GLY A 105 -4.84 2.02 -26.14
CA GLY A 105 -5.99 1.84 -27.03
C GLY A 105 -7.11 2.86 -26.83
N PRO A 106 -8.26 2.70 -27.52
CA PRO A 106 -9.36 3.65 -27.43
C PRO A 106 -9.99 3.81 -26.04
N SER A 107 -9.85 2.79 -25.18
CA SER A 107 -10.37 2.78 -23.80
C SER A 107 -9.30 3.10 -22.75
N THR A 108 -8.08 3.46 -23.15
CA THR A 108 -7.02 3.80 -22.22
C THR A 108 -7.17 5.23 -21.74
N ASP A 109 -7.35 5.42 -20.43
CA ASP A 109 -7.22 6.72 -19.78
C ASP A 109 -5.73 7.12 -19.66
N ALA A 110 -5.46 8.42 -19.66
CA ALA A 110 -4.09 8.92 -19.56
C ALA A 110 -3.96 10.02 -18.49
N ILE A 111 -2.93 9.87 -17.68
CA ILE A 111 -2.48 10.88 -16.71
C ILE A 111 -1.12 11.40 -17.16
N SER A 112 -0.97 12.73 -17.28
CA SER A 112 0.33 13.33 -17.51
C SER A 112 1.21 13.18 -16.25
N GLY A 113 2.29 12.45 -16.38
CA GLY A 113 3.32 12.31 -15.34
C GLY A 113 4.45 13.31 -15.48
N GLU A 114 4.38 14.23 -16.43
CA GLU A 114 5.36 15.29 -16.62
C GLU A 114 5.45 16.16 -15.36
N HIS A 115 6.66 16.38 -14.88
CA HIS A 115 6.96 17.09 -13.63
C HIS A 115 6.46 16.40 -12.36
N LEU A 116 5.96 15.18 -12.45
CA LEU A 116 5.55 14.38 -11.31
C LEU A 116 6.58 13.31 -10.96
N ILE A 117 6.55 12.92 -9.70
CA ILE A 117 7.34 11.82 -9.15
C ILE A 117 6.39 10.73 -8.71
N LEU A 118 6.65 9.50 -9.14
CA LEU A 118 5.92 8.31 -8.72
C LEU A 118 6.79 7.47 -7.79
N THR A 119 6.26 7.13 -6.64
CA THR A 119 6.90 6.23 -5.68
C THR A 119 5.93 5.12 -5.29
N ALA A 120 6.45 4.04 -4.68
CA ALA A 120 5.58 3.14 -3.94
C ALA A 120 4.82 3.92 -2.85
N ALA A 121 3.58 3.55 -2.62
CA ALA A 121 2.77 4.14 -1.57
C ALA A 121 3.18 3.60 -0.18
N GLY A 122 2.87 4.38 0.85
CA GLY A 122 3.09 3.98 2.24
C GLY A 122 2.13 2.87 2.67
N ILE A 123 2.64 1.98 3.52
CA ILE A 123 1.86 1.00 4.28
C ILE A 123 1.99 1.39 5.76
N ASP A 124 0.88 1.67 6.41
CA ASP A 124 0.86 1.85 7.86
C ASP A 124 0.50 0.53 8.52
N GLY A 125 1.48 -0.08 9.17
CA GLY A 125 1.37 -1.41 9.78
C GLY A 125 0.83 -1.41 11.20
N HIS A 126 0.52 -0.23 11.78
CA HIS A 126 0.07 -0.12 13.16
C HIS A 126 -0.97 1.00 13.32
N VAL A 127 -2.18 0.77 12.87
CA VAL A 127 -3.25 1.76 12.84
C VAL A 127 -4.33 1.47 13.88
N HIS A 128 -4.85 2.53 14.49
CA HIS A 128 -6.09 2.49 15.25
C HIS A 128 -7.22 3.03 14.36
N PHE A 129 -8.19 2.20 14.02
CA PHE A 129 -9.33 2.63 13.22
C PHE A 129 -10.31 3.43 14.08
N ILE A 130 -10.31 4.75 13.90
CA ILE A 130 -11.12 5.67 14.69
C ILE A 130 -12.35 6.14 13.91
N SER A 131 -12.16 6.46 12.63
CA SER A 131 -13.27 6.93 11.79
C SER A 131 -13.02 6.63 10.30
N PRO A 132 -14.08 6.54 9.46
CA PRO A 132 -13.95 6.31 8.02
C PRO A 132 -13.15 7.39 7.29
N GLN A 133 -13.15 8.63 7.81
CA GLN A 133 -12.40 9.75 7.25
C GLN A 133 -10.89 9.51 7.24
N GLN A 134 -10.41 8.69 8.15
CA GLN A 134 -8.99 8.30 8.22
C GLN A 134 -8.49 7.71 6.90
N ALA A 135 -9.30 6.90 6.22
CA ALA A 135 -8.96 6.33 4.93
C ALA A 135 -8.63 7.42 3.88
N TYR A 136 -9.46 8.44 3.78
CA TYR A 136 -9.27 9.55 2.84
C TYR A 136 -8.08 10.43 3.22
N ASN A 137 -7.88 10.68 4.52
CA ASN A 137 -6.70 11.40 5.01
C ASN A 137 -5.41 10.64 4.68
N CYS A 138 -5.40 9.34 4.86
CA CYS A 138 -4.25 8.49 4.53
C CYS A 138 -3.95 8.53 3.02
N LEU A 139 -4.95 8.35 2.18
CA LEU A 139 -4.79 8.41 0.72
C LEU A 139 -4.24 9.76 0.26
N SER A 140 -4.74 10.87 0.83
CA SER A 140 -4.26 12.22 0.49
C SER A 140 -2.80 12.47 0.92
N ASN A 141 -2.26 11.63 1.79
CA ASN A 141 -0.88 11.67 2.25
C ASN A 141 -0.01 10.51 1.69
N GLY A 142 -0.51 9.80 0.68
CA GLY A 142 0.24 8.77 -0.02
C GLY A 142 0.30 7.41 0.69
N ILE A 143 -0.56 7.17 1.67
CA ILE A 143 -0.70 5.87 2.32
C ILE A 143 -1.89 5.14 1.69
N THR A 144 -1.66 3.95 1.15
CA THR A 144 -2.68 3.16 0.43
C THR A 144 -3.05 1.87 1.12
N THR A 145 -2.38 1.53 2.21
CA THR A 145 -2.64 0.31 2.98
C THR A 145 -2.58 0.60 4.47
N LEU A 146 -3.60 0.19 5.18
CA LEU A 146 -3.71 0.31 6.63
C LEU A 146 -3.83 -1.09 7.24
N ILE A 147 -2.98 -1.41 8.21
CA ILE A 147 -3.09 -2.64 8.98
C ILE A 147 -3.28 -2.27 10.44
N GLY A 148 -4.40 -2.67 11.02
CA GLY A 148 -4.72 -2.27 12.37
C GLY A 148 -5.94 -2.97 12.96
N GLY A 149 -6.30 -2.55 14.15
CA GLY A 149 -7.45 -3.05 14.88
C GLY A 149 -8.38 -1.94 15.31
N GLY A 150 -9.58 -2.32 15.69
CA GLY A 150 -10.61 -1.42 16.19
C GLY A 150 -11.99 -2.03 16.10
N VAL A 151 -12.97 -1.46 16.77
CA VAL A 151 -14.37 -1.92 16.70
C VAL A 151 -15.01 -1.49 15.38
N GLY A 152 -14.37 -0.61 14.68
CA GLY A 152 -14.80 -0.26 13.35
C GLY A 152 -14.61 1.21 13.03
N PRO A 153 -14.53 1.54 11.73
CA PRO A 153 -14.56 2.92 11.28
C PRO A 153 -15.89 3.62 11.59
N THR A 154 -16.89 2.89 12.07
CA THR A 154 -18.22 3.39 12.40
C THR A 154 -18.46 3.59 13.91
N ASP A 155 -17.62 3.04 14.77
CA ASP A 155 -17.75 3.11 16.23
C ASP A 155 -16.47 3.64 16.90
N GLY A 156 -15.97 4.74 16.37
CA GLY A 156 -14.68 5.32 16.76
C GLY A 156 -14.64 5.92 18.16
N THR A 157 -15.75 5.94 18.89
CA THR A 157 -15.81 6.54 20.24
C THR A 157 -15.58 5.54 21.37
N ASN A 158 -15.63 4.25 21.09
CA ASN A 158 -15.43 3.23 22.12
C ASN A 158 -13.97 2.96 22.48
N GLY A 159 -13.05 3.75 21.93
CA GLY A 159 -11.63 3.71 22.29
C GLY A 159 -10.94 2.37 22.02
N THR A 160 -11.62 1.44 21.39
CA THR A 160 -11.10 0.12 21.14
C THR A 160 -10.22 0.15 19.91
N THR A 161 -8.99 -0.25 20.11
CA THR A 161 -7.99 -0.40 19.05
C THR A 161 -7.91 -1.83 18.54
N ILE A 162 -8.87 -2.66 18.92
CA ILE A 162 -8.83 -4.12 18.83
C ILE A 162 -10.16 -4.63 18.28
N THR A 163 -10.07 -5.47 17.24
CA THR A 163 -11.21 -6.22 16.71
C THR A 163 -11.25 -7.59 17.37
N SER A 164 -12.20 -7.81 18.27
CA SER A 164 -12.22 -9.00 19.10
C SER A 164 -13.29 -10.02 18.67
N GLY A 165 -12.85 -11.25 18.39
CA GLY A 165 -13.70 -12.36 18.04
C GLY A 165 -14.26 -12.32 16.61
N ARG A 166 -14.80 -13.45 16.19
CA ARG A 166 -15.28 -13.66 14.83
C ARG A 166 -16.35 -12.66 14.40
N TRP A 167 -17.34 -12.42 15.23
CA TRP A 167 -18.45 -11.54 14.88
C TRP A 167 -17.99 -10.10 14.61
N ASN A 168 -17.14 -9.53 15.49
CA ASN A 168 -16.61 -8.19 15.29
C ASN A 168 -15.73 -8.12 14.04
N MET A 169 -14.96 -9.16 13.75
CA MET A 169 -14.14 -9.25 12.54
C MET A 169 -15.01 -9.22 11.28
N GLU A 170 -16.08 -10.00 11.25
CA GLU A 170 -17.02 -10.02 10.12
C GLU A 170 -17.72 -8.65 9.92
N MET A 171 -18.14 -8.00 11.02
CA MET A 171 -18.73 -6.66 10.95
C MET A 171 -17.73 -5.61 10.43
N MET A 172 -16.48 -5.69 10.87
CA MET A 172 -15.43 -4.79 10.38
C MET A 172 -15.13 -5.00 8.89
N LEU A 173 -15.05 -6.24 8.43
CA LEU A 173 -14.87 -6.54 7.01
C LEU A 173 -16.00 -5.93 6.16
N GLN A 174 -17.24 -6.00 6.63
CA GLN A 174 -18.37 -5.35 5.95
C GLN A 174 -18.25 -3.81 5.99
N ALA A 175 -17.83 -3.25 7.11
CA ALA A 175 -17.73 -1.80 7.28
C ALA A 175 -16.65 -1.15 6.37
N ILE A 176 -15.59 -1.88 6.06
CA ILE A 176 -14.48 -1.38 5.24
C ILE A 176 -14.66 -1.67 3.73
N GLU A 177 -15.65 -2.47 3.33
CA GLU A 177 -15.83 -2.92 1.94
C GLU A 177 -15.91 -1.76 0.94
N GLY A 178 -16.53 -0.64 1.33
CA GLY A 178 -16.68 0.52 0.47
C GLY A 178 -15.54 1.55 0.54
N LEU A 179 -14.49 1.32 1.34
CA LEU A 179 -13.40 2.28 1.49
C LEU A 179 -12.39 2.10 0.34
N PRO A 180 -11.94 3.20 -0.29
CA PRO A 180 -11.03 3.15 -1.44
C PRO A 180 -9.56 2.97 -1.01
N ILE A 181 -9.30 2.14 -0.01
CA ILE A 181 -7.96 1.88 0.56
C ILE A 181 -7.85 0.39 0.94
N ASN A 182 -6.64 -0.16 0.89
CA ASN A 182 -6.43 -1.52 1.38
C ASN A 182 -6.44 -1.54 2.91
N VAL A 183 -7.15 -2.49 3.49
CA VAL A 183 -7.25 -2.63 4.95
C VAL A 183 -6.97 -4.06 5.36
N GLY A 184 -6.05 -4.22 6.31
CA GLY A 184 -5.82 -5.46 7.03
C GLY A 184 -6.29 -5.32 8.48
N LEU A 185 -7.04 -6.29 8.98
CA LEU A 185 -7.58 -6.24 10.33
C LEU A 185 -6.73 -7.06 11.29
N LEU A 186 -6.45 -6.50 12.46
CA LEU A 186 -5.81 -7.17 13.59
C LEU A 186 -6.87 -7.60 14.61
N GLY A 187 -6.83 -8.88 14.99
CA GLY A 187 -7.66 -9.39 16.05
C GLY A 187 -7.13 -9.05 17.44
N LYS A 188 -7.93 -9.28 18.46
CA LYS A 188 -7.52 -9.07 19.86
C LYS A 188 -6.48 -10.10 20.29
N GLY A 189 -5.26 -9.61 20.57
CA GLY A 189 -4.15 -10.44 21.03
C GLY A 189 -4.09 -10.65 22.55
N ASN A 190 -4.85 -9.90 23.33
CA ASN A 190 -4.87 -10.02 24.80
C ASN A 190 -5.65 -11.27 25.23
N SER A 191 -4.99 -12.42 25.12
CA SER A 191 -5.49 -13.72 25.55
C SER A 191 -4.33 -14.63 25.95
N SER A 192 -4.52 -15.47 26.94
CA SER A 192 -3.60 -16.55 27.29
C SER A 192 -4.00 -17.91 26.68
N VAL A 193 -5.07 -17.94 25.89
CA VAL A 193 -5.64 -19.17 25.31
C VAL A 193 -5.46 -19.18 23.80
N GLN A 194 -4.68 -20.11 23.26
CA GLN A 194 -4.38 -20.23 21.84
C GLN A 194 -5.64 -20.35 20.96
N ALA A 195 -6.62 -21.13 21.37
CA ALA A 195 -7.83 -21.36 20.59
C ALA A 195 -8.61 -20.07 20.26
N THR A 196 -8.61 -19.08 21.16
CA THR A 196 -9.27 -17.78 20.94
C THR A 196 -8.49 -16.89 19.97
N LEU A 197 -7.19 -17.05 19.90
CA LEU A 197 -6.35 -16.38 18.93
C LEU A 197 -6.51 -16.99 17.54
N GLU A 198 -6.47 -18.32 17.47
CA GLU A 198 -6.68 -19.06 16.21
C GLU A 198 -8.06 -18.78 15.58
N GLU A 199 -9.12 -18.68 16.39
CA GLU A 199 -10.46 -18.31 15.92
C GLU A 199 -10.46 -17.00 15.13
N GLN A 200 -9.71 -16.01 15.59
CA GLN A 200 -9.63 -14.70 14.94
C GLN A 200 -8.86 -14.76 13.62
N ILE A 201 -7.78 -15.54 13.55
CA ILE A 201 -7.09 -15.80 12.28
C ILE A 201 -8.03 -16.46 11.28
N MET A 202 -8.78 -17.48 11.72
CA MET A 202 -9.75 -18.18 10.86
C MET A 202 -10.92 -17.27 10.45
N ALA A 203 -11.19 -16.21 11.19
CA ALA A 203 -12.18 -15.19 10.83
C ALA A 203 -11.65 -14.10 9.89
N GLY A 204 -10.36 -14.11 9.53
CA GLY A 204 -9.76 -13.19 8.59
C GLY A 204 -8.80 -12.16 9.18
N ALA A 205 -8.40 -12.29 10.44
CA ALA A 205 -7.38 -11.43 11.02
C ALA A 205 -6.01 -11.65 10.35
N MET A 206 -5.32 -10.56 10.04
CA MET A 206 -3.96 -10.57 9.49
C MET A 206 -2.88 -10.53 10.58
N GLY A 207 -3.27 -10.63 11.84
CA GLY A 207 -2.40 -10.58 12.99
C GLY A 207 -3.17 -10.18 14.24
N PHE A 208 -2.42 -9.73 15.24
CA PHE A 208 -2.99 -9.37 16.54
C PHE A 208 -2.62 -7.96 16.97
N LYS A 209 -3.54 -7.33 17.68
CA LYS A 209 -3.29 -6.13 18.48
C LYS A 209 -3.32 -6.51 19.95
N VAL A 210 -2.28 -6.17 20.67
CA VAL A 210 -2.19 -6.27 22.13
C VAL A 210 -2.18 -4.85 22.69
N HIS A 211 -3.02 -4.55 23.66
CA HIS A 211 -3.16 -3.22 24.26
C HIS A 211 -3.26 -3.29 25.78
N GLU A 212 -2.67 -2.31 26.47
CA GLU A 212 -2.62 -2.25 27.94
C GLU A 212 -4.01 -2.26 28.57
N ASP A 213 -4.99 -1.58 27.97
CA ASP A 213 -6.39 -1.53 28.47
C ASP A 213 -7.02 -2.92 28.66
N TRP A 214 -6.49 -3.93 27.99
CA TRP A 214 -6.96 -5.33 28.07
C TRP A 214 -5.98 -6.26 28.82
N GLY A 215 -4.91 -5.68 29.39
CA GLY A 215 -3.88 -6.43 30.09
C GLY A 215 -2.78 -6.96 29.15
N THR A 216 -1.72 -6.18 28.94
CA THR A 216 -0.53 -6.59 28.20
C THR A 216 0.45 -7.32 29.11
N THR A 217 0.03 -8.46 29.66
CA THR A 217 0.88 -9.30 30.51
C THR A 217 1.89 -10.09 29.67
N CYS A 218 2.99 -10.51 30.28
CA CYS A 218 3.96 -11.40 29.62
C CYS A 218 3.32 -12.69 29.09
N ALA A 219 2.30 -13.21 29.78
CA ALA A 219 1.57 -14.40 29.34
C ALA A 219 0.76 -14.14 28.07
N ALA A 220 0.07 -13.00 28.00
CA ALA A 220 -0.69 -12.58 26.82
C ALA A 220 0.24 -12.33 25.62
N LEU A 221 1.36 -11.62 25.84
CA LEU A 221 2.37 -11.38 24.79
C LEU A 221 2.91 -12.70 24.22
N ARG A 222 3.36 -13.63 25.08
CA ARG A 222 3.88 -14.92 24.62
C ARG A 222 2.83 -15.74 23.89
N ALA A 223 1.57 -15.72 24.34
CA ALA A 223 0.48 -16.42 23.66
C ALA A 223 0.24 -15.85 22.25
N ALA A 224 0.17 -14.50 22.14
CA ALA A 224 -0.03 -13.83 20.86
C ALA A 224 1.16 -14.08 19.90
N LEU A 225 2.39 -13.96 20.38
CA LEU A 225 3.60 -14.21 19.58
C LEU A 225 3.72 -15.66 19.13
N THR A 226 3.38 -16.62 20.01
CA THR A 226 3.37 -18.05 19.67
C THR A 226 2.36 -18.34 18.56
N CYS A 227 1.17 -17.77 18.66
CA CYS A 227 0.16 -17.93 17.62
C CYS A 227 0.59 -17.24 16.31
N ALA A 228 1.12 -16.02 16.42
CA ALA A 228 1.60 -15.26 15.28
C ALA A 228 2.75 -15.97 14.53
N ASP A 229 3.66 -16.60 15.27
CA ASP A 229 4.73 -17.41 14.67
C ASP A 229 4.18 -18.59 13.87
N ARG A 230 3.20 -19.28 14.41
CA ARG A 230 2.57 -20.42 13.75
C ARG A 230 1.85 -20.07 12.45
N TYR A 231 1.22 -18.90 12.39
CA TYR A 231 0.43 -18.45 11.23
C TYR A 231 1.13 -17.44 10.36
N ASP A 232 2.39 -17.10 10.68
CA ASP A 232 3.21 -16.10 9.96
C ASP A 232 2.55 -14.73 9.83
N VAL A 233 2.04 -14.21 10.95
CA VAL A 233 1.36 -12.92 11.04
C VAL A 233 2.05 -11.99 12.04
N GLN A 234 1.73 -10.69 11.98
CA GLN A 234 2.31 -9.69 12.90
C GLN A 234 1.57 -9.61 14.23
N VAL A 235 2.24 -9.03 15.24
CA VAL A 235 1.65 -8.56 16.49
C VAL A 235 1.98 -7.09 16.67
N ALA A 236 0.96 -6.23 16.70
CA ALA A 236 1.11 -4.82 17.05
C ALA A 236 0.87 -4.66 18.55
N ILE A 237 1.84 -4.07 19.26
CA ILE A 237 1.86 -4.04 20.72
C ILE A 237 1.80 -2.60 21.22
N HIS A 238 0.84 -2.34 22.13
CA HIS A 238 0.90 -1.23 23.06
C HIS A 238 1.24 -1.81 24.43
N THR A 239 2.44 -1.56 24.90
CA THR A 239 2.95 -2.11 26.17
C THR A 239 2.23 -1.47 27.37
N ASP A 240 2.23 -2.17 28.51
CA ASP A 240 1.71 -1.62 29.75
C ASP A 240 2.63 -0.51 30.29
N THR A 241 2.23 0.74 30.09
CA THR A 241 2.95 1.93 30.57
C THR A 241 2.42 2.44 31.91
N LEU A 242 1.30 1.87 32.39
CA LEU A 242 0.66 2.23 33.66
C LEU A 242 1.06 1.31 34.82
N ASN A 243 1.92 0.33 34.56
CA ASN A 243 2.37 -0.71 35.51
C ASN A 243 1.22 -1.59 36.05
N GLU A 244 0.18 -1.76 35.26
CA GLU A 244 -0.95 -2.63 35.63
C GLU A 244 -0.63 -4.10 35.40
N GLY A 245 0.18 -4.41 34.37
CA GLY A 245 0.61 -5.77 34.01
C GLY A 245 2.13 -6.01 34.06
N GLY A 246 2.91 -5.03 34.52
CA GLY A 246 4.37 -5.10 34.61
C GLY A 246 5.07 -3.86 34.12
N PHE A 247 6.34 -3.98 33.85
CA PHE A 247 7.19 -2.91 33.30
C PHE A 247 7.54 -3.17 31.84
N VAL A 248 7.99 -2.13 31.13
CA VAL A 248 8.42 -2.23 29.73
C VAL A 248 9.52 -3.29 29.56
N GLU A 249 10.42 -3.42 30.52
CA GLU A 249 11.48 -4.43 30.53
C GLU A 249 10.93 -5.86 30.54
N ASP A 250 9.83 -6.10 31.25
CA ASP A 250 9.15 -7.40 31.25
C ASP A 250 8.51 -7.70 29.89
N SER A 251 7.95 -6.68 29.24
CA SER A 251 7.43 -6.79 27.88
C SER A 251 8.52 -7.11 26.89
N ILE A 252 9.65 -6.40 26.95
CA ILE A 252 10.83 -6.66 26.10
C ILE A 252 11.35 -8.09 26.33
N ALA A 253 11.43 -8.54 27.58
CA ALA A 253 11.82 -9.91 27.89
C ALA A 253 10.83 -10.96 27.37
N ALA A 254 9.54 -10.63 27.33
CA ALA A 254 8.51 -11.50 26.78
C ALA A 254 8.56 -11.63 25.25
N LEU A 255 9.15 -10.66 24.53
CA LEU A 255 9.35 -10.73 23.07
C LEU A 255 10.35 -11.83 22.67
N ASP A 256 11.25 -12.23 23.55
CA ASP A 256 12.20 -13.34 23.38
C ASP A 256 12.88 -13.35 21.98
N GLY A 257 13.35 -12.19 21.54
CA GLY A 257 13.99 -12.03 20.23
C GLY A 257 13.04 -11.96 19.02
N GLN A 258 11.74 -12.02 19.19
CA GLN A 258 10.75 -11.98 18.09
C GLN A 258 10.38 -10.54 17.66
N ILE A 259 11.30 -9.59 17.81
CA ILE A 259 11.05 -8.17 17.47
C ILE A 259 10.63 -7.99 16.01
N GLY A 260 11.08 -8.84 15.10
CA GLY A 260 10.67 -8.79 13.68
C GLY A 260 9.18 -9.05 13.42
N ARG A 261 8.46 -9.63 14.37
CA ARG A 261 7.01 -9.87 14.32
C ARG A 261 6.21 -8.89 15.17
N ALA A 262 6.87 -8.25 16.13
CA ALA A 262 6.27 -7.31 17.05
C ALA A 262 6.54 -5.87 16.62
N HIS A 263 5.47 -5.10 16.48
CA HIS A 263 5.51 -3.66 16.25
C HIS A 263 5.10 -2.96 17.54
N VAL A 264 5.99 -2.19 18.12
CA VAL A 264 5.77 -1.44 19.38
C VAL A 264 5.45 0.01 19.08
#